data_71165c47c11182b6bc4e9a04d8492efa
#
_entry.id   71165c47c11182b6bc4e9a04d8492efa
#
_cell.length_a   1.000
_cell.length_b   1.000
_cell.length_c   1.000
_cell.angle_alpha   90.00
_cell.angle_beta   90.00
_cell.angle_gamma   90.00
#
_symmetry.space_group_name_H-M   'P 1'
#
loop_
_entity.id
_entity.type
_entity.pdbx_description
1 polymer ?
#
loop_
_entity_poly.entity_id
_entity_poly.type
_entity_poly.pdbx_seq_one_letter_code
_entity_poly.pdbx_strand_id
1 'polypeptide(L)'
;VTPPQYTRVDNADLDVMPGVYPNAVHGSDTGDLEVAVLCSEAAVDVTTLDPATVVLTNPGGTGTVRARGPGAVRDVNGDGCLDALFSFPLPALREAGVLTRETTRVLFDARTRSGVGVFAQDGVHDASHSVVEIPVPTGPYAVGTTAFTWTDPTRDETFTATPDDRRAVQVRLWYPARRMSQAQPAPYFLNPYEGELLAASQEYPPQLFGFFFAHAVRDAPMAEGSERFPVLLFSPGYGTGTALYSGPAEELASQGYVVAAISHPFTGGPVVFPDGRVVLHTVEISPVDSAQNASIQGVWTGDARFVLDQLEELGAEASGSRFAGRFEFSRVGMFGHSFGGSTAADACRTDERFKAGLNMDGTFHGDMDAEVHVPFLLMNSDGTGADPTRATFFQKLRATGYEASIHGTGHFSFSDLAIALPLVRTYAPQVTGPDLGLGSMDGARTVPLTATYLRAFFDKHLRDRPTPLLDGPSPEFPEVDLVVHRP
;
A
#
# COMPACT_ATOMS: atom_id res chain seq x y z
N VAL A 1 -18.66 10.68 16.24
CA VAL A 1 -19.47 10.47 15.02
C VAL A 1 -19.25 9.04 14.61
N THR A 2 -20.32 8.24 14.47
CA THR A 2 -20.20 6.87 13.96
C THR A 2 -19.71 6.93 12.51
N PRO A 3 -18.64 6.20 12.13
CA PRO A 3 -18.15 6.19 10.75
C PRO A 3 -19.26 5.73 9.79
N PRO A 4 -19.28 6.22 8.55
CA PRO A 4 -20.22 5.70 7.55
C PRO A 4 -19.96 4.21 7.34
N GLN A 5 -21.03 3.44 7.16
CA GLN A 5 -20.92 2.03 6.86
C GLN A 5 -20.75 1.87 5.35
N TYR A 6 -19.70 1.18 4.93
CA TYR A 6 -19.55 0.79 3.52
C TYR A 6 -20.51 -0.36 3.22
N THR A 7 -21.53 -0.07 2.42
CA THR A 7 -22.61 -1.03 2.16
C THR A 7 -22.33 -1.98 1.00
N ARG A 8 -21.28 -1.68 0.21
CA ARG A 8 -20.88 -2.50 -0.92
C ARG A 8 -19.62 -3.27 -0.57
N VAL A 9 -19.72 -4.58 -0.53
CA VAL A 9 -18.58 -5.51 -0.37
C VAL A 9 -18.38 -6.23 -1.69
N ASP A 10 -17.22 -6.03 -2.32
CA ASP A 10 -16.90 -6.73 -3.56
C ASP A 10 -16.58 -8.20 -3.23
N ASN A 11 -17.15 -9.10 -4.02
CA ASN A 11 -16.97 -10.55 -3.90
C ASN A 11 -16.51 -11.21 -5.21
N ALA A 12 -16.01 -10.39 -6.13
CA ALA A 12 -15.32 -10.79 -7.35
C ALA A 12 -14.27 -9.74 -7.72
N ASP A 13 -13.31 -10.11 -8.54
CA ASP A 13 -12.35 -9.20 -9.13
C ASP A 13 -12.80 -8.77 -10.53
N LEU A 14 -12.53 -7.53 -10.90
CA LEU A 14 -12.86 -6.93 -12.18
C LEU A 14 -11.60 -6.49 -12.91
N ASP A 15 -11.58 -6.68 -14.22
CA ASP A 15 -10.57 -6.16 -15.14
C ASP A 15 -11.28 -5.38 -16.25
N VAL A 16 -11.19 -4.07 -16.20
CA VAL A 16 -11.70 -3.18 -17.24
C VAL A 16 -10.65 -3.06 -18.34
N MET A 17 -11.06 -3.22 -19.60
CA MET A 17 -10.16 -3.23 -20.77
C MET A 17 -9.05 -4.29 -20.68
N PRO A 18 -9.38 -5.60 -20.59
CA PRO A 18 -8.40 -6.65 -20.38
C PRO A 18 -7.21 -6.58 -21.35
N GLY A 19 -5.99 -6.57 -20.79
CA GLY A 19 -4.75 -6.43 -21.56
C GLY A 19 -4.30 -4.98 -21.83
N VAL A 20 -5.00 -3.98 -21.30
CA VAL A 20 -4.65 -2.54 -21.37
C VAL A 20 -4.43 -2.00 -19.96
N TYR A 21 -3.36 -1.27 -19.73
CA TYR A 21 -3.11 -0.58 -18.48
C TYR A 21 -2.22 0.66 -18.70
N PRO A 22 -2.54 1.78 -18.09
CA PRO A 22 -3.76 2.08 -17.34
C PRO A 22 -5.01 2.10 -18.26
N ASN A 23 -6.19 1.82 -17.68
CA ASN A 23 -7.48 1.73 -18.39
C ASN A 23 -7.94 3.14 -18.83
N ALA A 24 -7.40 3.64 -19.92
CA ALA A 24 -7.65 4.97 -20.42
C ALA A 24 -8.63 4.96 -21.59
N VAL A 25 -9.69 5.78 -21.50
CA VAL A 25 -10.71 5.92 -22.55
C VAL A 25 -10.65 7.34 -23.11
N HIS A 26 -10.50 7.46 -24.45
CA HIS A 26 -10.56 8.77 -25.10
C HIS A 26 -12.02 9.24 -25.26
N GLY A 27 -12.25 10.54 -25.07
CA GLY A 27 -13.59 11.14 -25.22
C GLY A 27 -14.23 10.91 -26.59
N SER A 28 -13.41 10.67 -27.64
CA SER A 28 -13.84 10.39 -29.00
C SER A 28 -14.17 8.91 -29.29
N ASP A 29 -13.86 7.99 -28.39
CA ASP A 29 -14.07 6.56 -28.62
C ASP A 29 -15.58 6.24 -28.67
N THR A 30 -15.99 5.47 -29.69
CA THR A 30 -17.38 5.12 -29.95
C THR A 30 -17.67 3.63 -29.89
N GLY A 31 -16.64 2.81 -29.62
CA GLY A 31 -16.75 1.36 -29.48
C GLY A 31 -17.41 0.90 -28.19
N ASP A 32 -17.12 -0.31 -27.80
CA ASP A 32 -17.55 -0.90 -26.53
C ASP A 32 -16.37 -0.91 -25.54
N LEU A 33 -16.67 -0.72 -24.26
CA LEU A 33 -15.78 -1.00 -23.14
C LEU A 33 -15.90 -2.49 -22.83
N GLU A 34 -14.82 -3.24 -22.96
CA GLU A 34 -14.77 -4.62 -22.51
C GLU A 34 -14.42 -4.68 -21.03
N VAL A 35 -15.10 -5.57 -20.30
CA VAL A 35 -14.94 -5.76 -18.86
C VAL A 35 -14.97 -7.24 -18.55
N ALA A 36 -13.93 -7.76 -17.90
CA ALA A 36 -13.87 -9.14 -17.43
C ALA A 36 -14.13 -9.23 -15.93
N VAL A 37 -14.97 -10.17 -15.52
CA VAL A 37 -15.08 -10.60 -14.14
C VAL A 37 -14.16 -11.80 -13.99
N LEU A 38 -13.13 -11.64 -13.17
CA LEU A 38 -12.05 -12.63 -13.05
C LEU A 38 -12.48 -13.78 -12.14
N CYS A 39 -12.08 -14.97 -12.53
CA CYS A 39 -12.15 -16.14 -11.68
C CYS A 39 -11.11 -16.01 -10.54
N SER A 40 -11.50 -16.30 -9.31
CA SER A 40 -10.58 -16.42 -8.18
C SER A 40 -11.01 -17.56 -7.25
N GLU A 41 -10.05 -18.16 -6.52
CA GLU A 41 -10.32 -19.31 -5.63
C GLU A 41 -11.33 -19.01 -4.51
N ALA A 42 -11.46 -17.74 -4.14
CA ALA A 42 -12.36 -17.28 -3.06
C ALA A 42 -13.67 -16.68 -3.56
N ALA A 43 -13.86 -16.53 -4.88
CA ALA A 43 -14.96 -15.80 -5.49
C ALA A 43 -16.09 -16.72 -5.96
N VAL A 44 -17.18 -16.06 -6.34
CA VAL A 44 -18.32 -16.68 -7.00
C VAL A 44 -17.88 -17.28 -8.35
N ASP A 45 -18.39 -18.47 -8.71
CA ASP A 45 -18.19 -19.03 -10.05
C ASP A 45 -18.80 -18.09 -11.10
N VAL A 46 -17.93 -17.33 -11.75
CA VAL A 46 -18.29 -16.28 -12.72
C VAL A 46 -18.99 -16.83 -13.97
N THR A 47 -18.82 -18.13 -14.27
CA THR A 47 -19.51 -18.80 -15.38
C THR A 47 -21.02 -18.98 -15.13
N THR A 48 -21.45 -18.80 -13.88
CA THR A 48 -22.85 -18.91 -13.47
C THR A 48 -23.62 -17.59 -13.53
N LEU A 49 -22.97 -16.48 -13.90
CA LEU A 49 -23.61 -15.17 -14.01
C LEU A 49 -24.83 -15.22 -14.95
N ASP A 50 -25.88 -14.47 -14.58
CA ASP A 50 -27.01 -14.19 -15.47
C ASP A 50 -26.74 -12.91 -16.25
N PRO A 51 -26.45 -13.01 -17.56
CA PRO A 51 -26.11 -11.84 -18.38
C PRO A 51 -27.20 -10.75 -18.40
N ALA A 52 -28.44 -11.11 -18.17
CA ALA A 52 -29.55 -10.15 -18.15
C ALA A 52 -29.52 -9.21 -16.92
N THR A 53 -28.73 -9.55 -15.91
CA THR A 53 -28.59 -8.76 -14.68
C THR A 53 -27.34 -7.88 -14.68
N VAL A 54 -26.41 -8.09 -15.63
CA VAL A 54 -25.08 -7.44 -15.65
C VAL A 54 -25.21 -5.96 -15.98
N VAL A 55 -24.71 -5.11 -15.09
CA VAL A 55 -24.68 -3.65 -15.27
C VAL A 55 -23.36 -3.05 -14.79
N LEU A 56 -22.97 -1.92 -15.40
CA LEU A 56 -21.99 -1.00 -14.87
C LEU A 56 -22.67 0.25 -14.33
N THR A 57 -22.16 0.72 -13.20
CA THR A 57 -22.60 1.97 -12.57
C THR A 57 -21.39 2.82 -12.17
N ASN A 58 -21.60 4.11 -11.85
CA ASN A 58 -20.61 4.94 -11.21
C ASN A 58 -20.68 4.84 -9.67
N PRO A 59 -19.65 5.25 -8.93
CA PRO A 59 -19.66 5.26 -7.46
C PRO A 59 -20.80 6.07 -6.85
N GLY A 60 -21.30 7.09 -7.55
CA GLY A 60 -22.45 7.90 -7.12
C GLY A 60 -23.80 7.22 -7.33
N GLY A 61 -23.86 6.06 -8.00
CA GLY A 61 -25.08 5.28 -8.24
C GLY A 61 -26.14 5.99 -9.12
N THR A 62 -25.76 7.08 -9.80
CA THR A 62 -26.70 7.92 -10.57
C THR A 62 -26.87 7.48 -12.02
N GLY A 63 -25.90 6.70 -12.55
CA GLY A 63 -25.93 6.17 -13.90
C GLY A 63 -25.80 4.65 -13.90
N THR A 64 -26.50 3.99 -14.81
CA THR A 64 -26.47 2.54 -14.98
C THR A 64 -26.58 2.16 -16.45
N VAL A 65 -25.67 1.29 -16.91
CA VAL A 65 -25.70 0.75 -18.29
C VAL A 65 -25.64 -0.77 -18.23
N ARG A 66 -26.51 -1.44 -19.00
CA ARG A 66 -26.51 -2.90 -19.14
C ARG A 66 -25.47 -3.37 -20.14
N ALA A 67 -24.92 -4.56 -19.88
CA ALA A 67 -24.06 -5.23 -20.84
C ALA A 67 -24.79 -5.51 -22.17
N ARG A 68 -24.03 -5.48 -23.26
CA ARG A 68 -24.51 -5.83 -24.59
C ARG A 68 -24.38 -7.34 -24.81
N GLY A 69 -25.49 -8.04 -24.93
CA GLY A 69 -25.51 -9.47 -25.25
C GLY A 69 -25.17 -10.38 -24.07
N PRO A 70 -24.95 -11.67 -24.34
CA PRO A 70 -24.82 -12.70 -23.31
C PRO A 70 -23.42 -12.76 -22.65
N GLY A 71 -22.45 -12.00 -23.16
CA GLY A 71 -21.06 -12.12 -22.74
C GLY A 71 -20.34 -13.33 -23.37
N ALA A 72 -19.05 -13.46 -23.04
CA ALA A 72 -18.21 -14.57 -23.43
C ALA A 72 -17.47 -15.14 -22.20
N VAL A 73 -17.00 -16.38 -22.30
CA VAL A 73 -16.20 -17.02 -21.25
C VAL A 73 -14.87 -17.43 -21.82
N ARG A 74 -13.76 -16.92 -21.26
CA ARG A 74 -12.38 -17.26 -21.65
C ARG A 74 -11.41 -16.84 -20.55
N ASP A 75 -10.26 -17.47 -20.51
CA ASP A 75 -9.14 -17.04 -19.68
C ASP A 75 -8.55 -15.75 -20.31
N VAL A 76 -8.71 -14.59 -19.65
CA VAL A 76 -8.24 -13.29 -20.17
C VAL A 76 -6.87 -12.89 -19.61
N ASN A 77 -6.49 -13.43 -18.45
CA ASN A 77 -5.27 -13.06 -17.72
C ASN A 77 -4.18 -14.14 -17.80
N GLY A 78 -4.47 -15.33 -18.36
CA GLY A 78 -3.53 -16.42 -18.53
C GLY A 78 -3.21 -17.20 -17.25
N ASP A 79 -4.12 -17.18 -16.26
CA ASP A 79 -3.96 -17.90 -14.99
C ASP A 79 -4.46 -19.34 -15.04
N GLY A 80 -5.16 -19.72 -16.12
CA GLY A 80 -5.73 -21.05 -16.36
C GLY A 80 -7.15 -21.20 -15.84
N CYS A 81 -7.77 -20.15 -15.29
CA CYS A 81 -9.16 -20.11 -14.89
C CYS A 81 -10.02 -19.38 -15.95
N LEU A 82 -11.30 -19.68 -16.04
CA LEU A 82 -12.19 -19.06 -17.02
C LEU A 82 -12.90 -17.84 -16.43
N ASP A 83 -12.72 -16.69 -17.08
CA ASP A 83 -13.30 -15.41 -16.75
C ASP A 83 -14.57 -15.14 -17.56
N ALA A 84 -15.45 -14.28 -17.05
CA ALA A 84 -16.66 -13.84 -17.76
C ALA A 84 -16.47 -12.44 -18.34
N LEU A 85 -16.53 -12.31 -19.66
CA LEU A 85 -16.27 -11.08 -20.41
C LEU A 85 -17.58 -10.46 -20.91
N PHE A 86 -17.78 -9.16 -20.65
CA PHE A 86 -18.96 -8.39 -21.05
C PHE A 86 -18.54 -7.11 -21.79
N SER A 87 -19.41 -6.63 -22.67
CA SER A 87 -19.18 -5.41 -23.45
C SER A 87 -20.25 -4.36 -23.12
N PHE A 88 -19.81 -3.11 -23.00
CA PHE A 88 -20.66 -1.96 -22.67
C PHE A 88 -20.42 -0.82 -23.67
N PRO A 89 -21.49 -0.29 -24.35
CA PRO A 89 -21.31 0.79 -25.31
C PRO A 89 -20.75 2.06 -24.66
N LEU A 90 -19.58 2.53 -25.07
CA LEU A 90 -18.97 3.76 -24.57
C LEU A 90 -19.87 4.99 -24.67
N PRO A 91 -20.61 5.21 -25.79
CA PRO A 91 -21.57 6.32 -25.84
C PRO A 91 -22.66 6.25 -24.77
N ALA A 92 -23.20 5.05 -24.50
CA ALA A 92 -24.22 4.87 -23.48
C ALA A 92 -23.68 5.09 -22.05
N LEU A 93 -22.43 4.67 -21.78
CA LEU A 93 -21.79 4.92 -20.51
C LEU A 93 -21.57 6.42 -20.25
N ARG A 94 -21.26 7.20 -21.28
CA ARG A 94 -21.14 8.66 -21.17
C ARG A 94 -22.50 9.34 -21.01
N GLU A 95 -23.48 8.96 -21.82
CA GLU A 95 -24.85 9.51 -21.73
C GLU A 95 -25.49 9.27 -20.36
N ALA A 96 -25.25 8.08 -19.79
CA ALA A 96 -25.72 7.72 -18.45
C ALA A 96 -24.89 8.34 -17.31
N GLY A 97 -23.77 9.03 -17.60
CA GLY A 97 -22.88 9.60 -16.59
C GLY A 97 -22.06 8.54 -15.82
N VAL A 98 -21.96 7.32 -16.33
CA VAL A 98 -21.09 6.27 -15.77
C VAL A 98 -19.62 6.61 -16.05
N LEU A 99 -19.33 7.09 -17.27
CA LEU A 99 -18.01 7.63 -17.64
C LEU A 99 -18.11 9.14 -17.83
N THR A 100 -17.35 9.88 -17.03
CA THR A 100 -17.16 11.32 -17.10
C THR A 100 -15.66 11.62 -17.07
N ARG A 101 -15.27 12.88 -17.24
CA ARG A 101 -13.87 13.28 -17.08
C ARG A 101 -13.31 13.00 -15.68
N GLU A 102 -14.15 13.01 -14.67
CA GLU A 102 -13.79 12.80 -13.27
C GLU A 102 -13.95 11.34 -12.82
N THR A 103 -14.34 10.43 -13.73
CA THR A 103 -14.46 9.01 -13.40
C THR A 103 -13.08 8.40 -13.22
N THR A 104 -12.88 7.70 -12.10
CA THR A 104 -11.65 6.94 -11.80
C THR A 104 -11.89 5.45 -11.64
N ARG A 105 -13.16 5.04 -11.51
CA ARG A 105 -13.56 3.64 -11.43
C ARG A 105 -15.02 3.43 -11.84
N VAL A 106 -15.33 2.21 -12.24
CA VAL A 106 -16.68 1.73 -12.45
C VAL A 106 -17.02 0.61 -11.47
N LEU A 107 -18.28 0.50 -11.14
CA LEU A 107 -18.84 -0.56 -10.30
C LEU A 107 -19.59 -1.55 -11.17
N PHE A 108 -19.30 -2.83 -11.00
CA PHE A 108 -19.98 -3.94 -11.65
C PHE A 108 -20.97 -4.56 -10.68
N ASP A 109 -22.21 -4.73 -11.13
CA ASP A 109 -23.27 -5.42 -10.40
C ASP A 109 -23.91 -6.49 -11.29
N ALA A 110 -24.06 -7.69 -10.76
CA ALA A 110 -24.69 -8.80 -11.43
C ALA A 110 -25.32 -9.76 -10.42
N ARG A 111 -26.04 -10.76 -10.93
CA ARG A 111 -26.49 -11.91 -10.16
C ARG A 111 -26.10 -13.20 -10.86
N THR A 112 -25.84 -14.23 -10.09
CA THR A 112 -25.80 -15.59 -10.64
C THR A 112 -27.21 -16.06 -11.01
N ARG A 113 -27.30 -17.11 -11.84
CA ARG A 113 -28.60 -17.76 -12.16
C ARG A 113 -29.33 -18.30 -10.92
N SER A 114 -28.61 -18.55 -9.82
CA SER A 114 -29.17 -18.92 -8.51
C SER A 114 -29.60 -17.72 -7.65
N GLY A 115 -29.36 -16.48 -8.11
CA GLY A 115 -29.79 -15.24 -7.46
C GLY A 115 -28.73 -14.63 -6.50
N VAL A 116 -27.54 -15.19 -6.39
CA VAL A 116 -26.45 -14.62 -5.57
C VAL A 116 -25.95 -13.32 -6.21
N GLY A 117 -25.85 -12.25 -5.43
CA GLY A 117 -25.29 -10.97 -5.88
C GLY A 117 -23.77 -11.07 -6.11
N VAL A 118 -23.31 -10.48 -7.22
CA VAL A 118 -21.90 -10.39 -7.57
C VAL A 118 -21.54 -8.93 -7.76
N PHE A 119 -20.53 -8.48 -7.02
CA PHE A 119 -20.09 -7.10 -6.95
C PHE A 119 -18.57 -7.03 -7.16
N ALA A 120 -18.16 -6.12 -8.03
CA ALA A 120 -16.75 -5.89 -8.30
C ALA A 120 -16.53 -4.44 -8.74
N GLN A 121 -15.29 -3.99 -8.76
CA GLN A 121 -14.92 -2.66 -9.24
C GLN A 121 -13.53 -2.67 -9.82
N ASP A 122 -13.28 -1.74 -10.74
CA ASP A 122 -11.95 -1.51 -11.28
C ASP A 122 -11.79 -0.07 -11.77
N GLY A 123 -10.53 0.36 -11.94
CA GLY A 123 -10.14 1.69 -12.39
C GLY A 123 -10.43 1.90 -13.87
N VAL A 124 -10.90 3.09 -14.22
CA VAL A 124 -10.97 3.59 -15.59
C VAL A 124 -10.94 5.12 -15.56
N HIS A 125 -10.22 5.76 -16.48
CA HIS A 125 -10.12 7.21 -16.50
C HIS A 125 -10.18 7.78 -17.91
N ASP A 126 -10.47 9.08 -18.01
CA ASP A 126 -10.38 9.81 -19.26
C ASP A 126 -8.89 10.01 -19.63
N ALA A 127 -8.51 9.63 -20.84
CA ALA A 127 -7.12 9.67 -21.31
C ALA A 127 -6.53 11.11 -21.40
N SER A 128 -7.35 12.15 -21.27
CA SER A 128 -6.90 13.55 -21.20
C SER A 128 -6.54 14.00 -19.77
N HIS A 129 -6.82 13.18 -18.76
CA HIS A 129 -6.53 13.53 -17.36
C HIS A 129 -5.06 13.28 -17.03
N SER A 130 -4.48 14.15 -16.18
CA SER A 130 -3.15 13.90 -15.61
C SER A 130 -3.19 12.71 -14.66
N VAL A 131 -2.20 11.84 -14.74
CA VAL A 131 -2.06 10.66 -13.90
C VAL A 131 -0.73 10.69 -13.14
N VAL A 132 -0.66 9.94 -12.07
CA VAL A 132 0.56 9.67 -11.30
C VAL A 132 0.87 8.19 -11.46
N GLU A 133 2.00 7.87 -12.07
CA GLU A 133 2.52 6.52 -12.16
C GLU A 133 3.73 6.40 -11.24
N ILE A 134 3.70 5.45 -10.29
CA ILE A 134 4.87 5.20 -9.44
C ILE A 134 6.01 4.64 -10.30
N PRO A 135 7.29 4.82 -9.91
CA PRO A 135 8.42 4.29 -10.67
C PRO A 135 8.30 2.80 -10.93
N VAL A 136 8.55 2.37 -12.16
CA VAL A 136 8.57 0.95 -12.53
C VAL A 136 9.63 0.22 -11.70
N PRO A 137 9.27 -0.89 -11.03
CA PRO A 137 10.22 -1.67 -10.24
C PRO A 137 11.40 -2.20 -11.07
N THR A 138 12.62 -2.11 -10.54
CA THR A 138 13.86 -2.40 -11.28
C THR A 138 14.41 -3.80 -11.08
N GLY A 139 13.84 -4.56 -10.16
CA GLY A 139 14.31 -5.90 -9.79
C GLY A 139 13.97 -6.99 -10.81
N PRO A 140 14.53 -8.21 -10.58
CA PRO A 140 14.33 -9.33 -11.50
C PRO A 140 12.93 -9.96 -11.41
N TYR A 141 12.19 -9.74 -10.32
CA TYR A 141 10.87 -10.32 -10.11
C TYR A 141 9.77 -9.39 -10.56
N ALA A 142 8.68 -9.94 -11.09
CA ALA A 142 7.40 -9.25 -11.10
C ALA A 142 6.91 -9.08 -9.66
N VAL A 143 5.99 -8.16 -9.43
CA VAL A 143 5.47 -7.88 -8.08
C VAL A 143 4.02 -8.33 -7.99
N GLY A 144 3.73 -9.15 -6.98
CA GLY A 144 2.38 -9.49 -6.57
C GLY A 144 1.95 -8.66 -5.36
N THR A 145 0.65 -8.44 -5.21
CA THR A 145 0.07 -7.79 -4.02
C THR A 145 -1.20 -8.50 -3.57
N THR A 146 -1.40 -8.56 -2.26
CA THR A 146 -2.64 -9.08 -1.64
C THR A 146 -2.86 -8.40 -0.31
N ALA A 147 -4.04 -8.55 0.27
CA ALA A 147 -4.33 -8.03 1.61
C ALA A 147 -4.91 -9.11 2.52
N PHE A 148 -4.61 -9.00 3.80
CA PHE A 148 -5.16 -9.80 4.87
C PHE A 148 -5.77 -8.92 5.93
N THR A 149 -6.77 -9.46 6.61
CA THR A 149 -7.35 -8.86 7.80
C THR A 149 -7.22 -9.89 8.92
N TRP A 150 -6.55 -9.50 10.00
CA TRP A 150 -6.36 -10.36 11.17
C TRP A 150 -6.87 -9.68 12.43
N THR A 151 -7.52 -10.46 13.30
CA THR A 151 -7.98 -10.01 14.60
C THR A 151 -7.15 -10.70 15.69
N ASP A 152 -6.51 -9.92 16.54
CA ASP A 152 -5.73 -10.43 17.65
C ASP A 152 -6.67 -10.89 18.78
N PRO A 153 -6.76 -12.20 19.06
CA PRO A 153 -7.67 -12.71 20.09
C PRO A 153 -7.24 -12.36 21.51
N THR A 154 -6.02 -11.86 21.68
CA THR A 154 -5.41 -11.62 23.00
C THR A 154 -5.40 -10.15 23.41
N ARG A 155 -5.57 -9.22 22.45
CA ARG A 155 -5.54 -7.77 22.71
C ARG A 155 -6.92 -7.16 22.49
N ASP A 156 -7.34 -6.35 23.45
CA ASP A 156 -8.53 -5.52 23.33
C ASP A 156 -8.25 -4.32 22.40
N GLU A 157 -9.31 -3.84 21.71
CA GLU A 157 -9.27 -2.57 21.02
C GLU A 157 -9.37 -1.43 22.03
N THR A 158 -8.28 -0.67 22.18
CA THR A 158 -8.18 0.38 23.21
C THR A 158 -8.71 1.74 22.76
N PHE A 159 -9.04 1.90 21.48
CA PHE A 159 -9.54 3.15 20.91
C PHE A 159 -11.07 3.18 20.79
N THR A 160 -11.76 2.11 21.18
CA THR A 160 -13.23 2.06 21.25
C THR A 160 -13.68 1.88 22.70
N ALA A 161 -14.94 2.27 22.97
CA ALA A 161 -15.57 2.03 24.27
C ALA A 161 -16.40 0.73 24.29
N THR A 162 -16.38 -0.03 23.19
CA THR A 162 -17.17 -1.26 23.05
C THR A 162 -16.51 -2.37 23.86
N PRO A 163 -17.21 -2.98 24.83
CA PRO A 163 -16.68 -4.10 25.59
C PRO A 163 -16.40 -5.30 24.68
N ASP A 164 -15.34 -6.03 24.98
CA ASP A 164 -14.93 -7.25 24.26
C ASP A 164 -14.58 -7.03 22.78
N ASP A 165 -14.41 -5.77 22.33
CA ASP A 165 -13.89 -5.46 21.02
C ASP A 165 -12.41 -5.88 20.94
N ARG A 166 -12.04 -6.55 19.87
CA ARG A 166 -10.67 -7.07 19.69
C ARG A 166 -9.92 -6.26 18.66
N ARG A 167 -8.61 -6.07 18.93
CA ARG A 167 -7.72 -5.36 18.00
C ARG A 167 -7.67 -6.10 16.68
N ALA A 168 -8.10 -5.44 15.60
CA ALA A 168 -8.00 -5.94 14.23
C ALA A 168 -7.09 -5.05 13.42
N VAL A 169 -6.29 -5.64 12.53
CA VAL A 169 -5.40 -4.95 11.60
C VAL A 169 -5.64 -5.42 10.18
N GLN A 170 -5.43 -4.53 9.22
CA GLN A 170 -5.33 -4.89 7.82
C GLN A 170 -3.86 -4.81 7.39
N VAL A 171 -3.42 -5.78 6.61
CA VAL A 171 -2.04 -5.89 6.14
C VAL A 171 -2.04 -6.04 4.64
N ARG A 172 -1.32 -5.16 3.93
CA ARG A 172 -1.05 -5.31 2.51
C ARG A 172 0.32 -5.94 2.32
N LEU A 173 0.38 -7.02 1.54
CA LEU A 173 1.63 -7.64 1.13
C LEU A 173 2.00 -7.23 -0.28
N TRP A 174 3.29 -6.93 -0.50
CA TRP A 174 3.94 -6.96 -1.79
C TRP A 174 5.01 -8.05 -1.76
N TYR A 175 5.10 -8.84 -2.82
CA TYR A 175 5.96 -10.02 -2.82
C TYR A 175 6.48 -10.34 -4.23
N PRO A 176 7.64 -11.05 -4.33
CA PRO A 176 8.14 -11.55 -5.60
C PRO A 176 7.13 -12.49 -6.24
N ALA A 177 6.71 -12.17 -7.45
CA ALA A 177 5.69 -12.91 -8.17
C ALA A 177 6.20 -13.48 -9.49
N ARG A 178 5.49 -14.49 -10.00
CA ARG A 178 5.68 -15.00 -11.35
C ARG A 178 5.21 -13.94 -12.36
N ARG A 179 6.00 -13.72 -13.40
CA ARG A 179 5.59 -12.83 -14.50
C ARG A 179 4.42 -13.46 -15.27
N MET A 180 3.35 -12.70 -15.38
CA MET A 180 2.14 -13.08 -16.12
C MET A 180 2.00 -12.16 -17.33
N SER A 181 1.73 -12.74 -18.51
CA SER A 181 1.82 -12.00 -19.78
C SER A 181 0.67 -11.02 -20.05
N GLN A 182 -0.46 -11.18 -19.37
CA GLN A 182 -1.68 -10.39 -19.59
C GLN A 182 -2.35 -9.92 -18.30
N ALA A 183 -1.71 -10.13 -17.13
CA ALA A 183 -2.26 -9.68 -15.88
C ALA A 183 -2.21 -8.16 -15.75
N GLN A 184 -3.28 -7.58 -15.24
CA GLN A 184 -3.38 -6.16 -14.96
C GLN A 184 -2.84 -5.84 -13.55
N PRO A 185 -2.16 -4.72 -13.38
CA PRO A 185 -1.85 -4.21 -12.06
C PRO A 185 -3.11 -4.00 -11.20
N ALA A 186 -2.96 -4.22 -9.91
CA ALA A 186 -4.02 -3.91 -8.94
C ALA A 186 -4.25 -2.39 -8.85
N PRO A 187 -5.45 -1.95 -8.45
CA PRO A 187 -5.67 -0.56 -8.08
C PRO A 187 -4.66 -0.09 -7.03
N TYR A 188 -4.26 1.19 -7.12
CA TYR A 188 -3.29 1.79 -6.18
C TYR A 188 -3.71 1.60 -4.71
N PHE A 189 -4.95 1.91 -4.37
CA PHE A 189 -5.61 1.42 -3.16
C PHE A 189 -6.34 0.11 -3.50
N LEU A 190 -6.03 -1.01 -2.82
CA LEU A 190 -6.71 -2.30 -3.06
C LEU A 190 -8.21 -2.21 -2.85
N ASN A 191 -8.65 -1.37 -1.92
CA ASN A 191 -10.01 -0.87 -1.83
C ASN A 191 -10.03 0.62 -2.20
N PRO A 192 -10.48 1.01 -3.40
CA PRO A 192 -10.49 2.41 -3.84
C PRO A 192 -11.26 3.36 -2.92
N TYR A 193 -12.24 2.86 -2.16
CA TYR A 193 -12.99 3.67 -1.21
C TYR A 193 -12.10 4.19 -0.05
N GLU A 194 -11.07 3.46 0.35
CA GLU A 194 -10.06 3.96 1.32
C GLU A 194 -9.35 5.21 0.78
N GLY A 195 -8.98 5.19 -0.51
CA GLY A 195 -8.40 6.35 -1.18
C GLY A 195 -9.34 7.55 -1.23
N GLU A 196 -10.62 7.33 -1.51
CA GLU A 196 -11.64 8.39 -1.50
C GLU A 196 -11.81 9.02 -0.12
N LEU A 197 -11.87 8.20 0.92
CA LEU A 197 -11.95 8.65 2.32
C LEU A 197 -10.69 9.42 2.74
N LEU A 198 -9.51 8.93 2.35
CA LEU A 198 -8.25 9.60 2.67
C LEU A 198 -8.16 10.96 1.95
N ALA A 199 -8.51 11.04 0.66
CA ALA A 199 -8.53 12.31 -0.06
C ALA A 199 -9.50 13.30 0.58
N ALA A 200 -10.71 12.85 0.91
CA ALA A 200 -11.73 13.68 1.55
C ALA A 200 -11.30 14.18 2.94
N SER A 201 -10.56 13.39 3.72
CA SER A 201 -10.04 13.80 5.03
C SER A 201 -8.99 14.91 4.93
N GLN A 202 -8.35 15.05 3.77
CA GLN A 202 -7.37 16.08 3.47
C GLN A 202 -7.96 17.23 2.59
N GLU A 203 -9.29 17.31 2.49
CA GLU A 203 -10.01 18.31 1.69
C GLU A 203 -9.70 18.27 0.18
N TYR A 204 -9.20 17.14 -0.33
CA TYR A 204 -9.02 16.90 -1.76
C TYR A 204 -10.26 16.26 -2.39
N PRO A 205 -10.43 16.35 -3.73
CA PRO A 205 -11.47 15.60 -4.43
C PRO A 205 -11.36 14.11 -4.13
N PRO A 206 -12.46 13.42 -3.76
CA PRO A 206 -12.42 12.01 -3.36
C PRO A 206 -11.75 11.09 -4.38
N GLN A 207 -11.89 11.39 -5.68
CA GLN A 207 -11.31 10.62 -6.77
C GLN A 207 -9.79 10.79 -6.94
N LEU A 208 -9.11 11.68 -6.19
CA LEU A 208 -7.70 12.04 -6.42
C LEU A 208 -6.79 10.82 -6.56
N PHE A 209 -6.89 9.88 -5.64
CA PHE A 209 -6.03 8.69 -5.64
C PHE A 209 -6.42 7.63 -6.68
N GLY A 210 -7.58 7.77 -7.34
CA GLY A 210 -7.95 6.95 -8.48
C GLY A 210 -7.14 7.25 -9.76
N PHE A 211 -6.38 8.35 -9.77
CA PHE A 211 -5.43 8.69 -10.83
C PHE A 211 -3.98 8.25 -10.52
N PHE A 212 -3.79 7.47 -9.46
CA PHE A 212 -2.50 6.86 -9.13
C PHE A 212 -2.44 5.43 -9.67
N PHE A 213 -1.34 5.09 -10.31
CA PHE A 213 -1.12 3.78 -10.92
C PHE A 213 0.14 3.13 -10.36
N ALA A 214 0.02 1.84 -10.04
CA ALA A 214 1.03 0.97 -9.50
C ALA A 214 1.28 -0.21 -10.46
N HIS A 215 2.23 -1.10 -10.16
CA HIS A 215 2.63 -2.18 -11.07
C HIS A 215 2.37 -3.58 -10.50
N ALA A 216 2.10 -3.68 -9.20
CA ALA A 216 1.87 -4.96 -8.55
C ALA A 216 0.56 -5.60 -9.03
N VAL A 217 0.59 -6.89 -9.33
CA VAL A 217 -0.58 -7.66 -9.78
C VAL A 217 -1.29 -8.27 -8.57
N ARG A 218 -2.61 -8.07 -8.47
CA ARG A 218 -3.42 -8.64 -7.39
C ARG A 218 -3.34 -10.17 -7.43
N ASP A 219 -3.11 -10.75 -6.28
CA ASP A 219 -3.11 -12.20 -6.02
C ASP A 219 -2.23 -13.04 -6.97
N ALA A 220 -1.22 -12.41 -7.62
CA ALA A 220 -0.31 -13.12 -8.49
C ALA A 220 0.36 -14.31 -7.79
N PRO A 221 0.60 -15.42 -8.49
CA PRO A 221 1.36 -16.53 -7.94
C PRO A 221 2.76 -16.09 -7.51
N MET A 222 3.27 -16.64 -6.40
CA MET A 222 4.66 -16.42 -5.99
C MET A 222 5.64 -16.75 -7.11
N ALA A 223 6.77 -16.06 -7.14
CA ALA A 223 7.88 -16.37 -8.05
C ALA A 223 8.22 -17.88 -8.01
N GLU A 224 8.58 -18.45 -9.16
CA GLU A 224 8.89 -19.87 -9.27
C GLU A 224 10.13 -20.27 -8.46
N GLY A 225 10.24 -21.56 -8.14
CA GLY A 225 11.35 -22.12 -7.37
C GLY A 225 11.08 -22.24 -5.88
N SER A 226 12.12 -22.62 -5.12
CA SER A 226 12.07 -22.85 -3.67
C SER A 226 12.77 -21.77 -2.86
N GLU A 227 13.14 -20.64 -3.47
CA GLU A 227 13.80 -19.54 -2.76
C GLU A 227 12.88 -18.99 -1.66
N ARG A 228 13.47 -18.74 -0.49
CA ARG A 228 12.82 -18.06 0.62
C ARG A 228 13.23 -16.59 0.59
N PHE A 229 12.26 -15.70 0.80
CA PHE A 229 12.45 -14.26 0.72
C PHE A 229 12.46 -13.63 2.13
N PRO A 230 13.44 -12.78 2.45
CA PRO A 230 13.43 -11.99 3.67
C PRO A 230 12.14 -11.19 3.80
N VAL A 231 11.66 -11.04 5.04
CA VAL A 231 10.40 -10.36 5.35
C VAL A 231 10.69 -8.98 5.92
N LEU A 232 10.04 -7.97 5.39
CA LEU A 232 10.09 -6.59 5.87
C LEU A 232 8.70 -6.18 6.33
N LEU A 233 8.55 -5.80 7.59
CA LEU A 233 7.34 -5.14 8.07
C LEU A 233 7.49 -3.63 7.84
N PHE A 234 6.40 -3.01 7.43
CA PHE A 234 6.33 -1.57 7.22
C PHE A 234 5.18 -0.94 8.02
N SER A 235 5.49 0.15 8.71
CA SER A 235 4.52 0.96 9.43
C SER A 235 4.46 2.37 8.81
N PRO A 236 3.28 2.84 8.35
CA PRO A 236 3.12 4.14 7.69
C PRO A 236 3.23 5.32 8.67
N GLY A 237 3.17 6.53 8.16
CA GLY A 237 3.03 7.72 8.98
C GLY A 237 1.66 7.79 9.66
N TYR A 238 1.59 8.54 10.76
CA TYR A 238 0.35 8.79 11.49
C TYR A 238 -0.70 9.45 10.58
N GLY A 239 -1.93 8.94 10.59
CA GLY A 239 -3.00 9.43 9.74
C GLY A 239 -2.86 9.09 8.24
N THR A 240 -1.83 8.32 7.83
CA THR A 240 -1.59 7.98 6.43
C THR A 240 -1.96 6.53 6.12
N GLY A 241 -2.26 6.25 4.83
CA GLY A 241 -2.56 4.91 4.34
C GLY A 241 -1.31 4.20 3.79
N THR A 242 -1.28 2.87 3.92
CA THR A 242 -0.17 2.03 3.45
C THR A 242 0.06 2.14 1.94
N ALA A 243 -0.98 2.43 1.14
CA ALA A 243 -0.89 2.59 -0.30
C ALA A 243 0.06 3.72 -0.72
N LEU A 244 0.19 4.77 0.10
CA LEU A 244 1.08 5.92 -0.18
C LEU A 244 2.58 5.57 -0.18
N TYR A 245 2.93 4.31 0.03
CA TYR A 245 4.31 3.79 0.03
C TYR A 245 4.47 2.63 -0.95
N SER A 246 3.60 2.53 -1.95
CA SER A 246 3.64 1.48 -2.97
C SER A 246 4.95 1.51 -3.77
N GLY A 247 5.48 2.68 -4.11
CA GLY A 247 6.72 2.79 -4.87
C GLY A 247 7.91 2.08 -4.21
N PRO A 248 8.31 2.45 -2.98
CA PRO A 248 9.36 1.76 -2.25
C PRO A 248 9.04 0.28 -1.97
N ALA A 249 7.78 -0.06 -1.68
CA ALA A 249 7.39 -1.44 -1.40
C ALA A 249 7.50 -2.34 -2.64
N GLU A 250 7.05 -1.85 -3.81
CA GLU A 250 7.17 -2.58 -5.07
C GLU A 250 8.62 -2.74 -5.51
N GLU A 251 9.46 -1.71 -5.34
CA GLU A 251 10.89 -1.85 -5.61
C GLU A 251 11.51 -2.94 -4.74
N LEU A 252 11.29 -2.92 -3.43
CA LEU A 252 11.82 -3.95 -2.51
C LEU A 252 11.30 -5.35 -2.88
N ALA A 253 10.02 -5.48 -3.21
CA ALA A 253 9.44 -6.76 -3.60
C ALA A 253 10.04 -7.27 -4.93
N SER A 254 10.25 -6.39 -5.91
CA SER A 254 10.90 -6.75 -7.18
C SER A 254 12.35 -7.23 -6.98
N GLN A 255 13.01 -6.76 -5.91
CA GLN A 255 14.36 -7.16 -5.53
C GLN A 255 14.40 -8.42 -4.65
N GLY A 256 13.25 -9.06 -4.41
CA GLY A 256 13.17 -10.32 -3.69
C GLY A 256 12.95 -10.19 -2.19
N TYR A 257 12.24 -9.19 -1.73
CA TYR A 257 11.72 -9.08 -0.37
C TYR A 257 10.22 -9.34 -0.34
N VAL A 258 9.70 -9.79 0.79
CA VAL A 258 8.27 -9.72 1.10
C VAL A 258 8.06 -8.50 1.99
N VAL A 259 7.23 -7.55 1.57
CA VAL A 259 6.95 -6.34 2.32
C VAL A 259 5.52 -6.41 2.86
N ALA A 260 5.36 -6.38 4.18
CA ALA A 260 4.07 -6.40 4.87
C ALA A 260 3.78 -5.04 5.50
N ALA A 261 2.93 -4.24 4.85
CA ALA A 261 2.54 -2.93 5.35
C ALA A 261 1.29 -3.02 6.23
N ILE A 262 1.38 -2.45 7.42
CA ILE A 262 0.38 -2.56 8.47
C ILE A 262 -0.49 -1.30 8.48
N SER A 263 -1.79 -1.45 8.28
CA SER A 263 -2.75 -0.38 8.56
C SER A 263 -3.12 -0.43 10.05
N HIS A 264 -2.94 0.71 10.74
CA HIS A 264 -3.25 0.85 12.17
C HIS A 264 -4.61 1.57 12.34
N PRO A 265 -5.73 0.84 12.51
CA PRO A 265 -7.05 1.45 12.63
C PRO A 265 -7.11 2.51 13.74
N PHE A 266 -7.95 3.54 13.54
CA PHE A 266 -8.18 4.71 14.39
C PHE A 266 -7.04 5.75 14.41
N THR A 267 -5.81 5.36 14.12
CA THR A 267 -4.59 6.19 14.23
C THR A 267 -3.82 6.29 12.91
N GLY A 268 -4.03 5.36 12.00
CA GLY A 268 -3.56 5.41 10.60
C GLY A 268 -4.59 6.04 9.66
N GLY A 269 -4.42 5.85 8.36
CA GLY A 269 -5.42 6.21 7.35
C GLY A 269 -6.72 5.40 7.47
N PRO A 270 -7.73 5.72 6.67
CA PRO A 270 -8.98 4.96 6.63
C PRO A 270 -8.74 3.49 6.32
N VAL A 271 -9.50 2.61 6.98
CA VAL A 271 -9.49 1.15 6.75
C VAL A 271 -10.91 0.69 6.47
N VAL A 272 -11.09 -0.05 5.38
CA VAL A 272 -12.35 -0.70 5.02
C VAL A 272 -12.18 -2.21 5.19
N PHE A 273 -12.84 -2.76 6.20
CA PHE A 273 -12.78 -4.18 6.50
C PHE A 273 -13.67 -5.00 5.54
N PRO A 274 -13.36 -6.30 5.31
CA PRO A 274 -14.15 -7.16 4.42
C PRO A 274 -15.62 -7.34 4.84
N ASP A 275 -15.94 -7.10 6.12
CA ASP A 275 -17.32 -7.11 6.63
C ASP A 275 -18.10 -5.81 6.33
N GLY A 276 -17.49 -4.86 5.62
CA GLY A 276 -18.06 -3.55 5.29
C GLY A 276 -17.89 -2.49 6.38
N ARG A 277 -17.26 -2.80 7.48
CA ARG A 277 -16.97 -1.85 8.55
C ARG A 277 -15.89 -0.87 8.10
N VAL A 278 -16.15 0.43 8.28
CA VAL A 278 -15.21 1.50 7.97
C VAL A 278 -14.66 2.08 9.27
N VAL A 279 -13.35 2.14 9.37
CA VAL A 279 -12.65 2.79 10.50
C VAL A 279 -11.88 3.99 9.98
N LEU A 280 -12.20 5.16 10.51
CA LEU A 280 -11.53 6.42 10.18
C LEU A 280 -10.44 6.75 11.20
N HIS A 281 -9.58 7.68 10.84
CA HIS A 281 -8.67 8.34 11.76
C HIS A 281 -9.47 9.16 12.79
N THR A 282 -9.38 8.83 14.07
CA THR A 282 -10.21 9.45 15.11
C THR A 282 -9.44 9.72 16.42
N VAL A 283 -8.23 9.23 16.53
CA VAL A 283 -7.35 9.43 17.68
C VAL A 283 -6.18 10.29 17.25
N GLU A 284 -5.90 11.38 17.95
CA GLU A 284 -4.82 12.31 17.60
C GLU A 284 -3.61 12.11 18.52
N ILE A 285 -2.40 12.24 17.96
CA ILE A 285 -1.20 12.37 18.80
C ILE A 285 -1.17 13.74 19.45
N SER A 286 -0.64 13.79 20.65
CA SER A 286 -0.52 15.05 21.38
C SER A 286 0.87 15.67 21.21
N PRO A 287 0.98 16.95 20.88
CA PRO A 287 2.28 17.61 20.83
C PRO A 287 2.92 17.81 22.22
N VAL A 288 2.15 17.62 23.29
CA VAL A 288 2.58 17.90 24.67
C VAL A 288 2.44 16.71 25.61
N ASP A 289 1.66 15.68 25.27
CA ASP A 289 1.45 14.49 26.11
C ASP A 289 2.26 13.30 25.55
N SER A 290 3.49 13.19 26.04
CA SER A 290 4.38 12.09 25.68
C SER A 290 3.88 10.72 26.16
N ALA A 291 3.10 10.66 27.24
CA ALA A 291 2.56 9.41 27.74
C ALA A 291 1.45 8.88 26.83
N GLN A 292 0.58 9.76 26.31
CA GLN A 292 -0.41 9.40 25.30
C GLN A 292 0.29 8.86 24.03
N ASN A 293 1.30 9.56 23.53
CA ASN A 293 2.04 9.12 22.33
C ASN A 293 2.75 7.79 22.57
N ALA A 294 3.35 7.57 23.75
CA ALA A 294 3.94 6.30 24.11
C ALA A 294 2.91 5.15 24.18
N SER A 295 1.69 5.43 24.67
CA SER A 295 0.60 4.45 24.66
C SER A 295 0.18 4.06 23.24
N ILE A 296 0.00 5.03 22.34
CA ILE A 296 -0.30 4.77 20.92
C ILE A 296 0.85 3.99 20.28
N GLN A 297 2.10 4.36 20.57
CA GLN A 297 3.30 3.65 20.11
C GLN A 297 3.26 2.18 20.54
N GLY A 298 2.89 1.89 21.80
CA GLY A 298 2.77 0.52 22.28
C GLY A 298 1.71 -0.30 21.54
N VAL A 299 0.61 0.31 21.11
CA VAL A 299 -0.40 -0.36 20.26
C VAL A 299 0.20 -0.70 18.88
N TRP A 300 0.90 0.22 18.24
CA TRP A 300 1.51 -0.01 16.91
C TRP A 300 2.61 -1.08 16.97
N THR A 301 3.44 -1.04 18.01
CA THR A 301 4.46 -2.09 18.24
C THR A 301 3.82 -3.46 18.46
N GLY A 302 2.72 -3.50 19.23
CA GLY A 302 1.92 -4.70 19.40
C GLY A 302 1.32 -5.21 18.10
N ASP A 303 0.85 -4.31 17.21
CA ASP A 303 0.36 -4.67 15.88
C ASP A 303 1.48 -5.29 15.04
N ALA A 304 2.68 -4.70 15.05
CA ALA A 304 3.83 -5.23 14.31
C ALA A 304 4.22 -6.64 14.76
N ARG A 305 4.26 -6.89 16.06
CA ARG A 305 4.56 -8.23 16.62
C ARG A 305 3.50 -9.24 16.25
N PHE A 306 2.23 -8.88 16.40
CA PHE A 306 1.11 -9.74 16.02
C PHE A 306 1.11 -10.07 14.51
N VAL A 307 1.37 -9.07 13.66
CA VAL A 307 1.47 -9.30 12.22
C VAL A 307 2.63 -10.24 11.88
N LEU A 308 3.77 -10.13 12.56
CA LEU A 308 4.86 -11.08 12.38
C LEU A 308 4.46 -12.51 12.77
N ASP A 309 3.72 -12.70 13.88
CA ASP A 309 3.19 -14.00 14.27
C ASP A 309 2.26 -14.57 13.18
N GLN A 310 1.37 -13.75 12.63
CA GLN A 310 0.46 -14.17 11.56
C GLN A 310 1.18 -14.50 10.24
N LEU A 311 2.27 -13.78 9.94
CA LEU A 311 3.11 -14.09 8.77
C LEU A 311 3.86 -15.42 8.97
N GLU A 312 4.32 -15.74 10.17
CA GLU A 312 4.92 -17.03 10.50
C GLU A 312 3.93 -18.18 10.29
N GLU A 313 2.68 -18.01 10.73
CA GLU A 313 1.60 -18.98 10.48
C GLU A 313 1.29 -19.11 8.98
N LEU A 314 1.16 -17.99 8.26
CA LEU A 314 0.88 -17.95 6.82
C LEU A 314 2.01 -18.61 6.00
N GLY A 315 3.26 -18.38 6.38
CA GLY A 315 4.46 -18.90 5.72
C GLY A 315 4.87 -20.31 6.15
N ALA A 316 4.21 -20.89 7.14
CA ALA A 316 4.51 -22.27 7.57
C ALA A 316 4.28 -23.26 6.42
N GLU A 317 5.16 -24.29 6.29
CA GLU A 317 5.04 -25.29 5.22
C GLU A 317 3.70 -26.03 5.21
N ALA A 318 3.10 -26.18 6.38
CA ALA A 318 1.80 -26.85 6.55
C ALA A 318 0.59 -25.94 6.38
N SER A 319 0.78 -24.64 6.12
CA SER A 319 -0.34 -23.66 6.04
C SER A 319 -1.27 -23.89 4.85
N GLY A 320 -0.79 -24.55 3.79
CA GLY A 320 -1.52 -24.71 2.53
C GLY A 320 -1.68 -23.41 1.74
N SER A 321 -1.10 -22.30 2.21
CA SER A 321 -1.16 -21.02 1.54
C SER A 321 -0.20 -20.97 0.33
N ARG A 322 -0.42 -20.02 -0.60
CA ARG A 322 0.54 -19.76 -1.70
C ARG A 322 1.93 -19.33 -1.20
N PHE A 323 2.04 -18.95 0.07
CA PHE A 323 3.27 -18.49 0.73
C PHE A 323 3.97 -19.58 1.53
N ALA A 324 3.42 -20.81 1.59
CA ALA A 324 3.95 -21.91 2.38
C ALA A 324 5.44 -22.20 2.04
N GLY A 325 6.31 -22.13 3.04
CA GLY A 325 7.75 -22.36 2.90
C GLY A 325 8.52 -21.27 2.12
N ARG A 326 7.90 -20.11 1.84
CA ARG A 326 8.51 -19.07 0.99
C ARG A 326 9.05 -17.87 1.74
N PHE A 327 8.83 -17.74 3.03
CA PHE A 327 9.33 -16.66 3.88
C PHE A 327 10.58 -17.05 4.63
N GLU A 328 11.57 -16.16 4.72
CA GLU A 328 12.83 -16.36 5.44
C GLU A 328 12.79 -15.59 6.77
N PHE A 329 12.26 -16.22 7.80
CA PHE A 329 12.07 -15.60 9.12
C PHE A 329 13.35 -15.41 9.95
N SER A 330 14.48 -15.96 9.52
CA SER A 330 15.77 -15.62 10.12
C SER A 330 16.29 -14.24 9.68
N ARG A 331 15.63 -13.61 8.71
CA ARG A 331 16.01 -12.36 8.05
C ARG A 331 14.83 -11.40 7.99
N VAL A 332 14.30 -11.04 9.18
CA VAL A 332 13.18 -10.09 9.30
C VAL A 332 13.73 -8.70 9.60
N GLY A 333 13.24 -7.71 8.85
CA GLY A 333 13.50 -6.29 9.12
C GLY A 333 12.21 -5.53 9.37
N MET A 334 12.34 -4.33 9.93
CA MET A 334 11.21 -3.41 10.05
C MET A 334 11.62 -2.00 9.67
N PHE A 335 10.76 -1.32 8.94
CA PHE A 335 10.94 0.09 8.60
C PHE A 335 9.62 0.84 8.71
N GLY A 336 9.72 2.16 8.78
CA GLY A 336 8.51 2.98 8.83
C GLY A 336 8.81 4.43 8.56
N HIS A 337 7.73 5.19 8.31
CA HIS A 337 7.77 6.61 8.10
C HIS A 337 7.18 7.34 9.30
N SER A 338 7.79 8.46 9.71
CA SER A 338 7.24 9.30 10.77
C SER A 338 7.00 8.48 12.06
N PHE A 339 5.78 8.45 12.59
CA PHE A 339 5.41 7.64 13.74
C PHE A 339 5.68 6.14 13.54
N GLY A 340 5.50 5.63 12.30
CA GLY A 340 5.87 4.27 11.94
C GLY A 340 7.38 3.99 12.01
N GLY A 341 8.22 5.00 11.79
CA GLY A 341 9.67 4.90 11.99
C GLY A 341 10.05 4.73 13.46
N SER A 342 9.34 5.44 14.36
CA SER A 342 9.43 5.21 15.80
C SER A 342 8.97 3.80 16.18
N THR A 343 7.90 3.32 15.54
CA THR A 343 7.40 1.94 15.73
C THR A 343 8.46 0.91 15.31
N ALA A 344 9.18 1.14 14.22
CA ALA A 344 10.27 0.26 13.79
C ALA A 344 11.39 0.17 14.84
N ALA A 345 11.75 1.30 15.46
CA ALA A 345 12.74 1.33 16.52
C ALA A 345 12.28 0.55 17.77
N ASP A 346 11.04 0.75 18.18
CA ASP A 346 10.48 0.09 19.36
C ASP A 346 10.28 -1.42 19.13
N ALA A 347 9.85 -1.83 17.94
CA ALA A 347 9.77 -3.23 17.56
C ALA A 347 11.15 -3.92 17.58
N CYS A 348 12.18 -3.27 16.99
CA CYS A 348 13.56 -3.78 17.02
C CYS A 348 14.16 -3.85 18.44
N ARG A 349 13.63 -3.09 19.37
CA ARG A 349 14.06 -3.05 20.76
C ARG A 349 13.41 -4.15 21.59
N THR A 350 12.16 -4.50 21.27
CA THR A 350 11.30 -5.36 22.09
C THR A 350 11.06 -6.76 21.53
N ASP A 351 11.47 -7.04 20.27
CA ASP A 351 11.32 -8.35 19.64
C ASP A 351 12.58 -8.72 18.86
N GLU A 352 13.29 -9.75 19.36
CA GLU A 352 14.58 -10.21 18.82
C GLU A 352 14.49 -10.83 17.41
N ARG A 353 13.29 -11.10 16.90
CA ARG A 353 13.09 -11.57 15.52
C ARG A 353 13.46 -10.52 14.50
N PHE A 354 13.31 -9.24 14.82
CA PHE A 354 13.78 -8.14 13.96
C PHE A 354 15.31 -8.06 14.00
N LYS A 355 15.95 -8.13 12.83
CA LYS A 355 17.42 -8.16 12.66
C LYS A 355 18.00 -6.84 12.14
N ALA A 356 17.14 -5.95 11.62
CA ALA A 356 17.52 -4.62 11.14
C ALA A 356 16.32 -3.70 11.18
N GLY A 357 16.52 -2.42 11.49
CA GLY A 357 15.45 -1.42 11.56
C GLY A 357 15.77 -0.14 10.80
N LEU A 358 14.73 0.56 10.32
CA LEU A 358 14.90 1.82 9.62
C LEU A 358 13.75 2.78 9.92
N ASN A 359 14.10 4.05 10.15
CA ASN A 359 13.18 5.15 10.37
C ASN A 359 13.36 6.22 9.29
N MET A 360 12.28 6.49 8.53
CA MET A 360 12.19 7.61 7.60
C MET A 360 11.53 8.79 8.31
N ASP A 361 12.32 9.77 8.68
CA ASP A 361 11.94 11.11 9.17
C ASP A 361 11.03 11.15 10.41
N GLY A 362 11.10 10.12 11.26
CA GLY A 362 10.28 10.03 12.47
C GLY A 362 11.00 10.50 13.73
N THR A 363 10.27 11.23 14.59
CA THR A 363 10.63 11.49 15.98
C THR A 363 10.37 10.24 16.82
N PHE A 364 11.29 9.89 17.70
CA PHE A 364 11.14 8.70 18.54
C PHE A 364 10.21 8.95 19.74
N HIS A 365 9.40 7.93 20.02
CA HIS A 365 8.50 7.87 21.16
C HIS A 365 8.79 6.60 21.98
N GLY A 366 8.10 6.43 23.10
CA GLY A 366 8.25 5.25 23.96
C GLY A 366 9.45 5.30 24.90
N ASP A 367 10.01 4.13 25.23
CA ASP A 367 11.14 4.02 26.16
C ASP A 367 12.46 4.37 25.48
N MET A 368 12.87 5.61 25.64
CA MET A 368 14.13 6.12 25.09
C MET A 368 15.39 5.67 25.86
N ASP A 369 15.24 5.03 27.02
CA ASP A 369 16.37 4.52 27.80
C ASP A 369 16.78 3.09 27.42
N ALA A 370 15.89 2.34 26.76
CA ALA A 370 16.17 0.98 26.32
C ALA A 370 17.16 0.95 25.13
N GLU A 371 18.03 -0.06 25.13
CA GLU A 371 19.05 -0.25 24.11
C GLU A 371 18.49 -0.92 22.84
N VAL A 372 19.09 -0.60 21.69
CA VAL A 372 18.80 -1.23 20.39
C VAL A 372 20.04 -2.02 19.95
N HIS A 373 19.91 -3.32 19.77
CA HIS A 373 21.00 -4.25 19.52
C HIS A 373 21.14 -4.69 18.05
N VAL A 374 20.35 -4.11 17.14
CA VAL A 374 20.38 -4.41 15.70
C VAL A 374 20.79 -3.19 14.89
N PRO A 375 21.39 -3.36 13.70
CA PRO A 375 21.70 -2.25 12.81
C PRO A 375 20.47 -1.37 12.55
N PHE A 376 20.67 -0.05 12.50
CA PHE A 376 19.57 0.89 12.31
C PHE A 376 19.97 2.06 11.40
N LEU A 377 19.08 2.43 10.44
CA LEU A 377 19.24 3.58 9.58
C LEU A 377 18.18 4.64 9.88
N LEU A 378 18.62 5.88 10.06
CA LEU A 378 17.76 7.06 10.03
C LEU A 378 17.90 7.74 8.68
N MET A 379 16.80 7.98 8.00
CA MET A 379 16.71 8.85 6.82
C MET A 379 15.99 10.13 7.25
N ASN A 380 16.65 11.26 7.12
CA ASN A 380 16.14 12.55 7.59
C ASN A 380 15.88 13.50 6.42
N SER A 381 14.79 14.25 6.48
CA SER A 381 14.53 15.39 5.58
C SER A 381 15.21 16.67 6.07
N ASP A 382 15.33 17.66 5.19
CA ASP A 382 15.77 19.01 5.59
C ASP A 382 14.81 19.69 6.57
N GLY A 383 13.52 19.31 6.52
CA GLY A 383 12.46 19.95 7.28
C GLY A 383 12.42 19.60 8.76
N THR A 384 13.07 18.52 9.17
CA THR A 384 12.91 17.96 10.53
C THR A 384 13.73 18.68 11.61
N GLY A 385 14.66 19.54 11.25
CA GLY A 385 15.48 20.30 12.21
C GLY A 385 16.26 19.41 13.21
N ALA A 386 16.75 20.03 14.29
CA ALA A 386 17.43 19.30 15.36
C ALA A 386 16.40 18.58 16.26
N ASP A 387 16.23 17.27 16.07
CA ASP A 387 15.41 16.43 16.95
C ASP A 387 16.31 15.78 18.04
N PRO A 388 16.16 16.17 19.33
CA PRO A 388 16.99 15.64 20.40
C PRO A 388 16.78 14.14 20.63
N THR A 389 15.65 13.56 20.20
CA THR A 389 15.38 12.12 20.35
C THR A 389 16.34 11.27 19.50
N ARG A 390 16.81 11.79 18.37
CA ARG A 390 17.78 11.12 17.50
C ARG A 390 19.13 10.93 18.19
N ALA A 391 19.64 11.99 18.81
CA ALA A 391 20.90 11.90 19.56
C ALA A 391 20.79 10.88 20.69
N THR A 392 19.67 10.88 21.43
CA THR A 392 19.41 9.89 22.47
C THR A 392 19.35 8.48 21.91
N PHE A 393 18.68 8.28 20.77
CA PHE A 393 18.60 6.98 20.11
C PHE A 393 19.99 6.43 19.76
N PHE A 394 20.87 7.24 19.14
CA PHE A 394 22.21 6.79 18.79
C PHE A 394 23.09 6.49 20.01
N GLN A 395 22.87 7.17 21.13
CA GLN A 395 23.56 6.84 22.39
C GLN A 395 23.16 5.47 22.95
N LYS A 396 21.97 4.98 22.60
CA LYS A 396 21.43 3.68 23.05
C LYS A 396 21.64 2.57 22.01
N LEU A 397 22.07 2.90 20.80
CA LEU A 397 22.33 1.92 19.76
C LEU A 397 23.64 1.16 20.05
N ARG A 398 23.56 -0.18 20.07
CA ARG A 398 24.68 -1.12 20.33
C ARG A 398 25.11 -1.89 19.08
N ALA A 399 24.69 -1.44 17.91
CA ALA A 399 25.04 -2.00 16.62
C ALA A 399 25.41 -0.84 15.66
N THR A 400 25.77 -1.17 14.42
CA THR A 400 26.09 -0.13 13.42
C THR A 400 24.84 0.72 13.14
N GLY A 401 24.98 2.03 13.28
CA GLY A 401 23.99 3.03 12.94
C GLY A 401 24.37 3.83 11.72
N TYR A 402 23.37 4.29 11.00
CA TYR A 402 23.53 5.17 9.86
C TYR A 402 22.57 6.34 10.00
N GLU A 403 23.02 7.52 9.61
CA GLU A 403 22.19 8.70 9.50
C GLU A 403 22.39 9.29 8.10
N ALA A 404 21.33 9.26 7.30
CA ALA A 404 21.28 9.80 5.94
C ALA A 404 20.40 11.05 5.93
N SER A 405 20.99 12.23 5.89
CA SER A 405 20.29 13.50 5.73
C SER A 405 20.14 13.81 4.24
N ILE A 406 18.92 13.92 3.74
CA ILE A 406 18.62 14.03 2.31
C ILE A 406 18.17 15.46 2.02
N HIS A 407 19.07 16.24 1.41
CA HIS A 407 18.82 17.64 1.09
C HIS A 407 17.75 17.82 0.03
N GLY A 408 16.94 18.84 0.17
CA GLY A 408 15.85 19.16 -0.73
C GLY A 408 14.59 18.34 -0.48
N THR A 409 14.56 17.49 0.55
CA THR A 409 13.36 16.71 0.93
C THR A 409 12.59 17.37 2.06
N GLY A 410 11.29 17.10 2.13
CA GLY A 410 10.41 17.39 3.26
C GLY A 410 9.84 16.09 3.84
N HIS A 411 9.01 16.21 4.86
CA HIS A 411 8.50 15.07 5.62
C HIS A 411 7.80 14.00 4.74
N PHE A 412 6.93 14.43 3.83
CA PHE A 412 6.20 13.51 2.95
C PHE A 412 6.95 13.12 1.67
N SER A 413 8.19 13.58 1.49
CA SER A 413 9.04 13.17 0.38
C SER A 413 9.39 11.67 0.39
N PHE A 414 9.26 11.00 1.53
CA PHE A 414 9.48 9.55 1.70
C PHE A 414 8.27 8.69 1.34
N SER A 415 7.26 9.29 0.72
CA SER A 415 6.04 8.64 0.24
C SER A 415 5.81 8.90 -1.24
N ASP A 416 4.85 8.21 -1.85
CA ASP A 416 4.47 8.44 -3.25
C ASP A 416 3.82 9.82 -3.48
N LEU A 417 3.48 10.55 -2.40
CA LEU A 417 3.06 11.95 -2.50
C LEU A 417 4.15 12.84 -3.13
N ALA A 418 5.41 12.44 -3.05
CA ALA A 418 6.52 13.15 -3.69
C ALA A 418 6.29 13.37 -5.20
N ILE A 419 5.64 12.42 -5.88
CA ILE A 419 5.33 12.50 -7.32
C ILE A 419 3.91 13.01 -7.61
N ALA A 420 3.11 13.31 -6.59
CA ALA A 420 1.71 13.69 -6.73
C ALA A 420 1.50 15.18 -7.13
N LEU A 421 2.47 16.04 -6.89
CA LEU A 421 2.33 17.50 -7.04
C LEU A 421 1.76 17.94 -8.41
N PRO A 422 2.16 17.38 -9.56
CA PRO A 422 1.58 17.74 -10.86
C PRO A 422 0.07 17.46 -10.92
N LEU A 423 -0.39 16.35 -10.39
CA LEU A 423 -1.80 15.99 -10.34
C LEU A 423 -2.57 16.90 -9.37
N VAL A 424 -2.05 17.14 -8.17
CA VAL A 424 -2.67 18.04 -7.17
C VAL A 424 -2.89 19.44 -7.76
N ARG A 425 -1.94 19.93 -8.55
CA ARG A 425 -2.04 21.23 -9.23
C ARG A 425 -3.14 21.30 -10.28
N THR A 426 -3.67 20.20 -10.77
CA THR A 426 -4.85 20.23 -11.65
C THR A 426 -6.11 20.67 -10.91
N TYR A 427 -6.17 20.43 -9.60
CA TYR A 427 -7.28 20.84 -8.71
C TYR A 427 -6.97 22.11 -7.93
N ALA A 428 -5.72 22.31 -7.54
CA ALA A 428 -5.26 23.44 -6.73
C ALA A 428 -3.95 24.02 -7.33
N PRO A 429 -4.04 24.85 -8.39
CA PRO A 429 -2.87 25.32 -9.15
C PRO A 429 -1.83 26.10 -8.34
N GLN A 430 -2.25 26.69 -7.21
CA GLN A 430 -1.39 27.48 -6.32
C GLN A 430 -0.54 26.63 -5.36
N VAL A 431 -0.85 25.33 -5.20
CA VAL A 431 -0.16 24.45 -4.24
C VAL A 431 1.29 24.25 -4.67
N THR A 432 2.18 24.38 -3.71
CA THR A 432 3.63 24.15 -3.85
C THR A 432 4.05 22.85 -3.16
N GLY A 433 5.25 22.35 -3.44
CA GLY A 433 5.79 21.20 -2.74
C GLY A 433 5.82 21.36 -1.21
N PRO A 434 6.34 22.48 -0.68
CA PRO A 434 6.30 22.76 0.76
C PRO A 434 4.91 22.75 1.40
N ASP A 435 3.86 23.19 0.68
CA ASP A 435 2.47 23.13 1.20
C ASP A 435 1.99 21.68 1.42
N LEU A 436 2.54 20.74 0.70
CA LEU A 436 2.31 19.29 0.86
C LEU A 436 3.31 18.61 1.79
N GLY A 437 4.15 19.36 2.48
CA GLY A 437 5.25 18.81 3.26
C GLY A 437 6.32 18.10 2.43
N LEU A 438 6.39 18.41 1.12
CA LEU A 438 7.44 17.99 0.20
C LEU A 438 8.54 19.07 0.19
N GLY A 439 9.75 18.69 -0.09
CA GLY A 439 10.85 19.63 -0.27
C GLY A 439 10.89 20.26 -1.66
N SER A 440 12.08 20.66 -2.08
CA SER A 440 12.35 21.22 -3.41
C SER A 440 12.85 20.17 -4.41
N MET A 441 13.22 18.96 -3.95
CA MET A 441 13.66 17.86 -4.81
C MET A 441 12.49 17.33 -5.65
N ASP A 442 12.77 17.02 -6.91
CA ASP A 442 11.79 16.40 -7.79
C ASP A 442 11.42 14.99 -7.26
N GLY A 443 10.13 14.70 -7.19
CA GLY A 443 9.62 13.39 -6.75
C GLY A 443 10.12 12.23 -7.61
N ALA A 444 10.33 12.44 -8.90
CA ALA A 444 10.93 11.45 -9.80
C ALA A 444 12.38 11.09 -9.40
N ARG A 445 13.07 11.95 -8.65
CA ARG A 445 14.37 11.67 -8.04
C ARG A 445 14.22 11.09 -6.64
N THR A 446 13.29 11.64 -5.84
CA THR A 446 13.16 11.33 -4.42
C THR A 446 12.72 9.88 -4.18
N VAL A 447 11.70 9.40 -4.91
CA VAL A 447 11.15 8.05 -4.70
C VAL A 447 12.19 6.96 -5.03
N PRO A 448 12.89 6.99 -6.17
CA PRO A 448 13.97 6.02 -6.44
C PRO A 448 15.15 6.12 -5.46
N LEU A 449 15.53 7.33 -5.04
CA LEU A 449 16.59 7.53 -4.03
C LEU A 449 16.21 6.84 -2.72
N THR A 450 15.01 7.10 -2.21
CA THR A 450 14.47 6.47 -0.99
C THR A 450 14.52 4.95 -1.10
N ALA A 451 13.97 4.38 -2.17
CA ALA A 451 13.97 2.94 -2.40
C ALA A 451 15.40 2.35 -2.49
N THR A 452 16.34 3.09 -3.08
CA THR A 452 17.75 2.67 -3.20
C THR A 452 18.42 2.57 -1.84
N TYR A 453 18.25 3.55 -0.94
CA TYR A 453 18.82 3.49 0.40
C TYR A 453 18.15 2.43 1.27
N LEU A 454 16.83 2.26 1.17
CA LEU A 454 16.09 1.16 1.82
C LEU A 454 16.68 -0.19 1.41
N ARG A 455 16.80 -0.42 0.10
CA ARG A 455 17.38 -1.66 -0.43
C ARG A 455 18.82 -1.87 0.01
N ALA A 456 19.67 -0.85 -0.10
CA ALA A 456 21.08 -0.93 0.29
C ALA A 456 21.24 -1.33 1.76
N PHE A 457 20.41 -0.77 2.64
CA PHE A 457 20.43 -1.09 4.06
C PHE A 457 20.01 -2.55 4.33
N PHE A 458 18.90 -2.99 3.79
CA PHE A 458 18.42 -4.36 4.01
C PHE A 458 19.27 -5.41 3.27
N ASP A 459 19.80 -5.12 2.08
CA ASP A 459 20.74 -6.01 1.38
C ASP A 459 22.01 -6.23 2.22
N LYS A 460 22.54 -5.17 2.87
CA LYS A 460 23.72 -5.27 3.73
C LYS A 460 23.45 -6.11 4.99
N HIS A 461 22.35 -5.84 5.68
CA HIS A 461 22.12 -6.35 7.04
C HIS A 461 21.23 -7.60 7.12
N LEU A 462 20.44 -7.90 6.09
CA LEU A 462 19.63 -9.12 6.04
C LEU A 462 20.14 -10.15 5.02
N ARG A 463 20.94 -9.72 4.04
CA ARG A 463 21.44 -10.62 2.97
C ARG A 463 22.95 -10.72 2.90
N ASP A 464 23.66 -10.03 3.78
CA ASP A 464 25.12 -9.99 3.82
C ASP A 464 25.76 -9.57 2.47
N ARG A 465 25.04 -8.70 1.70
CA ARG A 465 25.52 -8.20 0.42
C ARG A 465 26.39 -6.95 0.63
N PRO A 466 27.54 -6.85 -0.06
CA PRO A 466 28.31 -5.62 -0.06
C PRO A 466 27.48 -4.45 -0.63
N THR A 467 27.41 -3.34 0.10
CA THR A 467 26.66 -2.13 -0.32
C THR A 467 27.52 -0.88 -0.08
N PRO A 468 28.41 -0.51 -1.03
CA PRO A 468 29.31 0.63 -0.89
C PRO A 468 28.59 1.96 -0.61
N LEU A 469 27.31 2.06 -0.99
CA LEU A 469 26.47 3.24 -0.74
C LEU A 469 26.37 3.60 0.77
N LEU A 470 26.55 2.62 1.66
CA LEU A 470 26.48 2.80 3.11
C LEU A 470 27.87 2.93 3.77
N ASP A 471 28.93 3.02 2.99
CA ASP A 471 30.29 3.15 3.51
C ASP A 471 30.77 4.62 3.57
N GLY A 472 30.05 5.55 2.91
CA GLY A 472 30.34 6.99 2.89
C GLY A 472 29.56 7.74 1.80
N PRO A 473 29.90 9.01 1.55
CA PRO A 473 29.23 9.84 0.54
C PRO A 473 29.30 9.20 -0.85
N SER A 474 28.20 9.29 -1.61
CA SER A 474 28.08 8.74 -2.95
C SER A 474 28.04 9.85 -4.00
N PRO A 475 28.87 9.78 -5.07
CA PRO A 475 28.75 10.71 -6.20
C PRO A 475 27.43 10.58 -6.97
N GLU A 476 26.76 9.43 -6.89
CA GLU A 476 25.45 9.21 -7.51
C GLU A 476 24.33 9.94 -6.76
N PHE A 477 24.51 10.13 -5.45
CA PHE A 477 23.55 10.79 -4.55
C PHE A 477 24.24 11.95 -3.79
N PRO A 478 24.67 13.02 -4.48
CA PRO A 478 25.36 14.15 -3.84
C PRO A 478 24.46 14.93 -2.88
N GLU A 479 23.16 14.73 -2.95
CA GLU A 479 22.15 15.28 -2.05
C GLU A 479 22.06 14.55 -0.69
N VAL A 480 22.83 13.47 -0.48
CA VAL A 480 22.78 12.69 0.77
C VAL A 480 24.07 12.86 1.57
N ASP A 481 23.92 13.44 2.75
CA ASP A 481 24.97 13.42 3.78
C ASP A 481 24.81 12.15 4.63
N LEU A 482 25.78 11.25 4.54
CA LEU A 482 25.77 9.98 5.26
C LEU A 482 26.79 9.99 6.40
N VAL A 483 26.30 9.77 7.63
CA VAL A 483 27.10 9.54 8.82
C VAL A 483 26.98 8.09 9.26
N VAL A 484 28.12 7.44 9.58
CA VAL A 484 28.13 6.05 10.07
C VAL A 484 28.56 6.05 11.54
N HIS A 485 27.67 5.58 12.40
CA HIS A 485 27.88 5.38 13.83
C HIS A 485 28.32 3.93 14.06
N ARG A 486 29.48 3.76 14.70
CA ARG A 486 29.98 2.44 15.08
C ARG A 486 29.95 2.32 16.60
N PRO A 487 29.47 1.17 17.15
CA PRO A 487 29.39 0.94 18.58
C PRO A 487 30.77 0.97 19.25
#